data_e01f143dd917c7018e332219c0221e77
#
_entry.id   e01f143dd917c7018e332219c0221e77
#
_cell.length_a   1.000
_cell.length_b   1.000
_cell.length_c   1.000
_cell.angle_alpha   90.00
_cell.angle_beta   90.00
_cell.angle_gamma   90.00
#
_symmetry.space_group_name_H-M   'P 1'
#
loop_
_entity.id
_entity.type
_entity.pdbx_description
1 polymer ?
#
loop_
_entity_poly.entity_id
_entity_poly.type
_entity_poly.pdbx_seq_one_letter_code
_entity_poly.pdbx_strand_id
1 'polypeptide(L)'
;MGTYGVDLQTLSVGLLVVRVVIGFVMAAHGAQKLFGWFGGYGLNKTGEFFVQLGFWPARALAATASASEIASGLLVALGFLGPIGPSLMIAVMIVAMITVHWKNGLFAADNGVEVPLLYSTVAFGLALIGFGRYSIDAWLGITGRWAPVVTWIALGVGIVGGLTNAAIRRRSATPAGG
;
A
#
# COMPACT_ATOMS: atom_id res chain seq x y z
N MET A 1 -28.54 29.25 7.52
CA MET A 1 -27.68 28.09 7.80
C MET A 1 -26.84 27.88 6.57
N GLY A 2 -25.56 28.30 6.60
CA GLY A 2 -24.66 28.13 5.48
C GLY A 2 -24.28 26.65 5.33
N THR A 3 -24.68 26.05 4.23
CA THR A 3 -24.22 24.73 3.83
C THR A 3 -22.73 24.86 3.48
N TYR A 4 -21.86 24.30 4.32
CA TYR A 4 -20.46 24.06 3.95
C TYR A 4 -20.39 22.96 2.87
N GLY A 5 -20.93 23.24 1.69
CA GLY A 5 -20.81 22.37 0.53
C GLY A 5 -19.42 22.54 -0.08
N VAL A 6 -18.55 21.55 0.10
CA VAL A 6 -17.29 21.53 -0.67
C VAL A 6 -17.66 21.44 -2.16
N ASP A 7 -17.17 22.40 -2.96
CA ASP A 7 -17.34 22.35 -4.40
C ASP A 7 -16.71 21.07 -4.97
N LEU A 8 -17.44 20.37 -5.86
CA LEU A 8 -17.00 19.11 -6.46
C LEU A 8 -15.68 19.24 -7.22
N GLN A 9 -15.39 20.40 -7.77
CA GLN A 9 -14.12 20.66 -8.43
C GLN A 9 -12.99 20.72 -7.42
N THR A 10 -13.14 21.48 -6.35
CA THR A 10 -12.17 21.58 -5.26
C THR A 10 -11.88 20.22 -4.63
N LEU A 11 -12.92 19.43 -4.37
CA LEU A 11 -12.77 18.06 -3.87
C LEU A 11 -11.95 17.20 -4.85
N SER A 12 -12.28 17.26 -6.14
CA SER A 12 -11.59 16.46 -7.15
C SER A 12 -10.12 16.85 -7.33
N VAL A 13 -9.77 18.12 -7.17
CA VAL A 13 -8.38 18.60 -7.17
C VAL A 13 -7.65 18.10 -5.92
N GLY A 14 -8.26 18.18 -4.75
CA GLY A 14 -7.69 17.66 -3.52
C GLY A 14 -7.38 16.15 -3.61
N LEU A 15 -8.35 15.37 -4.11
CA LEU A 15 -8.16 13.93 -4.36
C LEU A 15 -7.05 13.65 -5.38
N LEU A 16 -6.96 14.46 -6.46
CA LEU A 16 -5.88 14.33 -7.45
C LEU A 16 -4.51 14.51 -6.78
N VAL A 17 -4.32 15.56 -6.01
CA VAL A 17 -3.04 15.84 -5.34
C VAL A 17 -2.66 14.71 -4.38
N VAL A 18 -3.59 14.31 -3.50
CA VAL A 18 -3.35 13.26 -2.51
C VAL A 18 -2.96 11.95 -3.19
N ARG A 19 -3.75 11.48 -4.18
CA ARG A 19 -3.50 10.19 -4.82
C ARG A 19 -2.23 10.18 -5.68
N VAL A 20 -1.90 11.29 -6.34
CA VAL A 20 -0.68 11.39 -7.15
C VAL A 20 0.55 11.33 -6.25
N VAL A 21 0.59 12.12 -5.18
CA VAL A 21 1.73 12.13 -4.26
C VAL A 21 1.90 10.75 -3.58
N ILE A 22 0.86 10.27 -2.91
CA ILE A 22 0.92 8.98 -2.19
C ILE A 22 1.22 7.83 -3.15
N GLY A 23 0.58 7.82 -4.32
CA GLY A 23 0.76 6.75 -5.29
C GLY A 23 2.18 6.71 -5.88
N PHE A 24 2.74 7.85 -6.29
CA PHE A 24 4.11 7.86 -6.81
C PHE A 24 5.16 7.57 -5.75
N VAL A 25 5.00 8.05 -4.52
CA VAL A 25 5.94 7.71 -3.44
C VAL A 25 5.87 6.21 -3.12
N MET A 26 4.68 5.60 -3.09
CA MET A 26 4.55 4.14 -2.94
C MET A 26 5.21 3.38 -4.10
N ALA A 27 4.99 3.79 -5.34
CA ALA A 27 5.64 3.17 -6.50
C ALA A 27 7.18 3.30 -6.45
N ALA A 28 7.68 4.45 -5.98
CA ALA A 28 9.11 4.66 -5.77
C ALA A 28 9.70 3.73 -4.71
N HIS A 29 8.99 3.45 -3.60
CA HIS A 29 9.41 2.47 -2.60
C HIS A 29 9.53 1.06 -3.19
N GLY A 30 8.57 0.64 -4.02
CA GLY A 30 8.68 -0.62 -4.75
C GLY A 30 9.85 -0.65 -5.73
N ALA A 31 10.09 0.45 -6.45
CA ALA A 31 11.21 0.58 -7.38
C ALA A 31 12.58 0.57 -6.68
N GLN A 32 12.68 1.15 -5.48
CA GLN A 32 13.87 1.03 -4.62
C GLN A 32 14.20 -0.43 -4.30
N LYS A 33 13.19 -1.21 -3.95
CA LYS A 33 13.34 -2.62 -3.55
C LYS A 33 13.59 -3.53 -4.75
N LEU A 34 12.94 -3.27 -5.90
CA LEU A 34 13.01 -4.14 -7.07
C LEU A 34 14.23 -3.84 -7.94
N PHE A 35 14.44 -2.56 -8.28
CA PHE A 35 15.44 -2.11 -9.26
C PHE A 35 16.65 -1.43 -8.62
N GLY A 36 16.58 -1.06 -7.35
CA GLY A 36 17.62 -0.26 -6.69
C GLY A 36 17.59 1.22 -7.06
N TRP A 37 16.51 1.72 -7.67
CA TRP A 37 16.36 3.13 -8.03
C TRP A 37 16.27 4.03 -6.78
N PHE A 38 16.45 5.32 -6.95
CA PHE A 38 16.35 6.33 -5.88
C PHE A 38 17.19 6.00 -4.63
N GLY A 39 18.37 5.40 -4.80
CA GLY A 39 19.23 5.01 -3.70
C GLY A 39 18.81 3.74 -2.97
N GLY A 40 17.93 2.93 -3.56
CA GLY A 40 17.46 1.67 -3.00
C GLY A 40 18.47 0.52 -3.13
N TYR A 41 18.15 -0.60 -2.51
CA TYR A 41 19.06 -1.75 -2.42
C TYR A 41 18.91 -2.77 -3.55
N GLY A 42 17.82 -2.73 -4.31
CA GLY A 42 17.50 -3.70 -5.34
C GLY A 42 17.05 -5.06 -4.81
N LEU A 43 16.64 -5.95 -5.73
CA LEU A 43 15.97 -7.20 -5.38
C LEU A 43 16.85 -8.16 -4.57
N ASN A 44 18.16 -8.21 -4.82
CA ASN A 44 19.03 -9.16 -4.13
C ASN A 44 19.09 -8.86 -2.62
N LYS A 45 19.45 -7.63 -2.24
CA LYS A 45 19.49 -7.21 -0.82
C LYS A 45 18.11 -7.21 -0.17
N THR A 46 17.06 -6.86 -0.91
CA THR A 46 15.69 -6.98 -0.42
C THR A 46 15.33 -8.43 -0.15
N GLY A 47 15.76 -9.38 -1.00
CA GLY A 47 15.58 -10.81 -0.77
C GLY A 47 16.31 -11.31 0.49
N GLU A 48 17.55 -10.88 0.73
CA GLU A 48 18.29 -11.19 1.96
C GLU A 48 17.55 -10.67 3.21
N PHE A 49 17.00 -9.45 3.14
CA PHE A 49 16.18 -8.91 4.22
C PHE A 49 14.92 -9.75 4.46
N PHE A 50 14.25 -10.25 3.41
CA PHE A 50 13.10 -11.14 3.54
C PHE A 50 13.46 -12.48 4.18
N VAL A 51 14.69 -13.02 3.96
CA VAL A 51 15.19 -14.19 4.71
C VAL A 51 15.22 -13.88 6.20
N GLN A 52 15.77 -12.73 6.59
CA GLN A 52 15.86 -12.32 8.01
C GLN A 52 14.47 -12.14 8.65
N LEU A 53 13.48 -11.73 7.87
CA LEU A 53 12.09 -11.63 8.31
C LEU A 53 11.37 -13.00 8.41
N GLY A 54 12.00 -14.09 7.95
CA GLY A 54 11.45 -15.45 8.00
C GLY A 54 10.57 -15.81 6.80
N PHE A 55 10.64 -15.09 5.69
CA PHE A 55 9.90 -15.42 4.47
C PHE A 55 10.63 -16.45 3.61
N TRP A 56 9.85 -17.38 3.02
CA TRP A 56 10.37 -18.37 2.07
C TRP A 56 9.31 -18.71 1.00
N PRO A 57 9.67 -18.70 -0.29
CA PRO A 57 10.97 -18.33 -0.92
C PRO A 57 11.18 -16.79 -0.94
N ALA A 58 12.22 -16.34 -0.23
CA ALA A 58 12.40 -14.93 0.12
C ALA A 58 12.52 -13.99 -1.08
N ARG A 59 13.34 -14.35 -2.09
CA ARG A 59 13.55 -13.51 -3.28
C ARG A 59 12.26 -13.35 -4.11
N ALA A 60 11.47 -14.41 -4.25
CA ALA A 60 10.19 -14.36 -4.95
C ALA A 60 9.18 -13.49 -4.20
N LEU A 61 9.10 -13.65 -2.88
CA LEU A 61 8.21 -12.84 -2.04
C LEU A 61 8.64 -11.37 -1.99
N ALA A 62 9.95 -11.09 -1.97
CA ALA A 62 10.48 -9.74 -2.09
C ALA A 62 10.12 -9.10 -3.44
N ALA A 63 10.24 -9.85 -4.53
CA ALA A 63 9.84 -9.38 -5.87
C ALA A 63 8.33 -9.11 -5.93
N THR A 64 7.50 -10.01 -5.40
CA THR A 64 6.04 -9.84 -5.36
C THR A 64 5.65 -8.63 -4.52
N ALA A 65 6.22 -8.46 -3.33
CA ALA A 65 5.94 -7.29 -2.49
C ALA A 65 6.32 -5.98 -3.19
N SER A 66 7.52 -5.92 -3.78
CA SER A 66 8.00 -4.75 -4.52
C SER A 66 7.12 -4.43 -5.74
N ALA A 67 6.74 -5.45 -6.50
CA ALA A 67 5.82 -5.30 -7.64
C ALA A 67 4.42 -4.85 -7.19
N SER A 68 3.95 -5.34 -6.05
CA SER A 68 2.67 -4.91 -5.46
C SER A 68 2.71 -3.44 -5.01
N GLU A 69 3.82 -2.96 -4.45
CA GLU A 69 4.01 -1.55 -4.13
C GLU A 69 3.98 -0.68 -5.39
N ILE A 70 4.68 -1.09 -6.45
CA ILE A 70 4.67 -0.36 -7.73
C ILE A 70 3.25 -0.35 -8.32
N ALA A 71 2.62 -1.51 -8.41
CA ALA A 71 1.30 -1.64 -9.01
C ALA A 71 0.24 -0.84 -8.22
N SER A 72 0.17 -1.02 -6.90
CA SER A 72 -0.79 -0.28 -6.06
C SER A 72 -0.55 1.23 -6.11
N GLY A 73 0.72 1.65 -6.08
CA GLY A 73 1.08 3.06 -6.20
C GLY A 73 0.64 3.67 -7.53
N LEU A 74 0.91 3.01 -8.64
CA LEU A 74 0.49 3.48 -9.97
C LEU A 74 -1.03 3.47 -10.14
N LEU A 75 -1.73 2.43 -9.67
CA LEU A 75 -3.19 2.38 -9.72
C LEU A 75 -3.82 3.53 -8.94
N VAL A 76 -3.29 3.83 -7.75
CA VAL A 76 -3.74 4.96 -6.93
C VAL A 76 -3.38 6.29 -7.61
N ALA A 77 -2.15 6.50 -8.06
CA ALA A 77 -1.72 7.74 -8.70
C ALA A 77 -2.57 8.07 -9.94
N LEU A 78 -2.82 7.08 -10.78
CA LEU A 78 -3.63 7.22 -11.99
C LEU A 78 -5.13 7.27 -11.72
N GLY A 79 -5.58 6.81 -10.55
CA GLY A 79 -6.99 6.66 -10.22
C GLY A 79 -7.66 5.61 -11.10
N PHE A 80 -7.07 4.42 -11.15
CA PHE A 80 -7.51 3.33 -12.02
C PHE A 80 -7.85 2.09 -11.23
N LEU A 81 -8.89 1.37 -11.66
CA LEU A 81 -9.47 0.17 -11.05
C LEU A 81 -10.00 0.37 -9.62
N GLY A 82 -10.53 1.55 -9.32
CA GLY A 82 -11.27 1.83 -8.08
C GLY A 82 -10.57 1.34 -6.81
N PRO A 83 -11.22 0.52 -5.97
CA PRO A 83 -10.67 0.11 -4.68
C PRO A 83 -9.53 -0.90 -4.77
N ILE A 84 -9.19 -1.44 -5.96
CA ILE A 84 -8.17 -2.49 -6.10
C ILE A 84 -6.78 -1.97 -5.71
N GLY A 85 -6.37 -0.81 -6.25
CA GLY A 85 -5.09 -0.19 -5.90
C GLY A 85 -4.94 0.09 -4.41
N PRO A 86 -5.89 0.81 -3.78
CA PRO A 86 -5.93 1.03 -2.34
C PRO A 86 -5.88 -0.25 -1.51
N SER A 87 -6.65 -1.28 -1.87
CA SER A 87 -6.69 -2.55 -1.14
C SER A 87 -5.35 -3.29 -1.20
N LEU A 88 -4.70 -3.29 -2.36
CA LEU A 88 -3.37 -3.86 -2.52
C LEU A 88 -2.32 -3.08 -1.70
N MET A 89 -2.41 -1.74 -1.67
CA MET A 89 -1.56 -0.89 -0.84
C MET A 89 -1.70 -1.22 0.64
N ILE A 90 -2.94 -1.35 1.14
CA ILE A 90 -3.23 -1.76 2.52
C ILE A 90 -2.63 -3.13 2.82
N ALA A 91 -2.78 -4.11 1.93
CA ALA A 91 -2.23 -5.45 2.12
C ALA A 91 -0.71 -5.42 2.34
N VAL A 92 0.03 -4.69 1.50
CA VAL A 92 1.49 -4.56 1.63
C VAL A 92 1.87 -3.82 2.91
N MET A 93 1.13 -2.77 3.25
CA MET A 93 1.40 -1.98 4.46
C MET A 93 1.11 -2.77 5.74
N ILE A 94 0.10 -3.64 5.78
CA ILE A 94 -0.14 -4.56 6.91
C ILE A 94 1.06 -5.50 7.09
N VAL A 95 1.57 -6.09 6.01
CA VAL A 95 2.77 -6.93 6.10
C VAL A 95 3.94 -6.13 6.65
N ALA A 96 4.22 -4.94 6.12
CA ALA A 96 5.30 -4.07 6.59
C ALA A 96 5.13 -3.69 8.07
N MET A 97 3.92 -3.27 8.50
CA MET A 97 3.63 -2.97 9.89
C MET A 97 3.98 -4.12 10.82
N ILE A 98 3.47 -5.33 10.53
CA ILE A 98 3.60 -6.49 11.42
C ILE A 98 5.03 -7.05 11.43
N THR A 99 5.68 -7.10 10.26
CA THR A 99 6.95 -7.84 10.12
C THR A 99 8.18 -7.00 10.36
N VAL A 100 8.10 -5.69 10.13
CA VAL A 100 9.25 -4.78 10.20
C VAL A 100 9.10 -3.76 11.33
N HIS A 101 7.95 -3.08 11.39
CA HIS A 101 7.81 -1.84 12.13
C HIS A 101 7.22 -2.00 13.54
N TRP A 102 6.38 -3.01 13.78
CA TRP A 102 5.57 -3.15 15.01
C TRP A 102 6.39 -3.07 16.30
N LYS A 103 7.54 -3.71 16.33
CA LYS A 103 8.41 -3.76 17.52
C LYS A 103 9.14 -2.44 17.82
N ASN A 104 9.13 -1.50 16.89
CA ASN A 104 9.84 -0.23 16.97
C ASN A 104 8.93 0.93 17.43
N GLY A 105 7.70 0.65 17.85
CA GLY A 105 6.75 1.67 18.32
C GLY A 105 6.05 2.43 17.19
N LEU A 106 5.62 3.66 17.49
CA LEU A 106 4.80 4.45 16.58
C LEU A 106 5.64 5.25 15.57
N PHE A 107 6.64 6.01 16.02
CA PHE A 107 7.26 7.07 15.24
C PHE A 107 8.24 6.58 14.17
N ALA A 108 8.22 7.25 13.01
CA ALA A 108 9.11 6.95 11.88
C ALA A 108 10.60 7.15 12.22
N ALA A 109 10.93 8.07 13.13
CA ALA A 109 12.30 8.30 13.62
C ALA A 109 12.92 7.02 14.20
N ASP A 110 12.10 6.17 14.83
CA ASP A 110 12.51 4.89 15.40
C ASP A 110 12.21 3.70 14.47
N ASN A 111 11.92 3.97 13.20
CA ASN A 111 11.46 2.96 12.23
C ASN A 111 10.13 2.30 12.63
N GLY A 112 9.26 3.03 13.33
CA GLY A 112 7.94 2.59 13.78
C GLY A 112 6.88 2.53 12.69
N VAL A 113 5.63 2.26 13.11
CA VAL A 113 4.50 1.98 12.20
C VAL A 113 3.90 3.22 11.54
N GLU A 114 4.36 4.43 11.86
CA GLU A 114 3.78 5.70 11.40
C GLU A 114 3.58 5.74 9.88
N VAL A 115 4.63 5.47 9.12
CA VAL A 115 4.58 5.56 7.65
C VAL A 115 3.60 4.54 7.05
N PRO A 116 3.70 3.23 7.34
CA PRO A 116 2.73 2.27 6.81
C PRO A 116 1.29 2.51 7.31
N LEU A 117 1.12 3.08 8.50
CA LEU A 117 -0.19 3.47 9.01
C LEU A 117 -0.79 4.64 8.20
N LEU A 118 0.00 5.68 7.91
CA LEU A 118 -0.43 6.81 7.08
C LEU A 118 -0.82 6.34 5.66
N TYR A 119 -0.02 5.50 5.02
CA TYR A 119 -0.36 4.93 3.72
C TYR A 119 -1.67 4.15 3.76
N SER A 120 -1.85 3.29 4.77
CA SER A 120 -3.07 2.50 4.94
C SER A 120 -4.30 3.37 5.15
N THR A 121 -4.18 4.43 5.97
CA THR A 121 -5.27 5.36 6.26
C THR A 121 -5.68 6.14 5.00
N VAL A 122 -4.72 6.67 4.25
CA VAL A 122 -5.02 7.40 3.01
C VAL A 122 -5.62 6.45 1.96
N ALA A 123 -5.06 5.25 1.80
CA ALA A 123 -5.58 4.25 0.88
C ALA A 123 -7.02 3.85 1.23
N PHE A 124 -7.32 3.65 2.52
CA PHE A 124 -8.67 3.35 3.00
C PHE A 124 -9.65 4.48 2.66
N GLY A 125 -9.26 5.73 2.94
CA GLY A 125 -10.05 6.91 2.58
C GLY A 125 -10.33 7.01 1.09
N LEU A 126 -9.29 6.83 0.24
CA LEU A 126 -9.43 6.85 -1.21
C LEU A 126 -10.31 5.71 -1.74
N ALA A 127 -10.28 4.53 -1.12
CA ALA A 127 -11.17 3.42 -1.50
C ALA A 127 -12.64 3.78 -1.28
N LEU A 128 -12.96 4.46 -0.17
CA LEU A 128 -14.34 4.83 0.18
C LEU A 128 -14.86 6.04 -0.60
N ILE A 129 -14.03 7.07 -0.76
CA ILE A 129 -14.41 8.34 -1.41
C ILE A 129 -14.34 8.23 -2.94
N GLY A 130 -13.47 7.35 -3.45
CA GLY A 130 -13.14 7.25 -4.87
C GLY A 130 -12.05 8.24 -5.29
N PHE A 131 -11.71 8.23 -6.58
CA PHE A 131 -10.57 8.97 -7.13
C PHE A 131 -10.89 10.35 -7.70
N GLY A 132 -12.19 10.74 -7.68
CA GLY A 132 -12.63 12.01 -8.23
C GLY A 132 -12.65 12.06 -9.77
N ARG A 133 -13.08 13.21 -10.30
CA ARG A 133 -13.31 13.38 -11.75
C ARG A 133 -12.05 13.36 -12.61
N TYR A 134 -10.89 13.62 -12.04
CA TYR A 134 -9.61 13.66 -12.78
C TYR A 134 -8.88 12.30 -12.76
N SER A 135 -9.61 11.19 -12.70
CA SER A 135 -9.09 9.82 -12.65
C SER A 135 -9.29 9.09 -13.99
N ILE A 136 -8.51 8.05 -14.24
CA ILE A 136 -8.70 7.18 -15.41
C ILE A 136 -10.07 6.50 -15.34
N ASP A 137 -10.53 6.10 -14.18
CA ASP A 137 -11.86 5.50 -13.99
C ASP A 137 -12.98 6.46 -14.42
N ALA A 138 -12.84 7.76 -14.11
CA ALA A 138 -13.82 8.77 -14.54
C ALA A 138 -13.75 9.02 -16.05
N TRP A 139 -12.54 9.06 -16.61
CA TRP A 139 -12.34 9.25 -18.04
C TRP A 139 -12.91 8.08 -18.86
N LEU A 140 -12.78 6.84 -18.36
CA LEU A 140 -13.34 5.63 -18.97
C LEU A 140 -14.83 5.43 -18.67
N GLY A 141 -15.44 6.23 -17.80
CA GLY A 141 -16.85 6.09 -17.41
C GLY A 141 -17.15 4.84 -16.57
N ILE A 142 -16.13 4.27 -15.90
CA ILE A 142 -16.28 3.01 -15.14
C ILE A 142 -16.44 3.22 -13.62
N THR A 143 -16.49 4.45 -13.15
CA THR A 143 -16.66 4.76 -11.72
C THR A 143 -17.89 4.10 -11.10
N GLY A 144 -18.99 3.98 -11.85
CA GLY A 144 -20.22 3.32 -11.39
C GLY A 144 -20.09 1.81 -11.15
N ARG A 145 -19.01 1.18 -11.59
CA ARG A 145 -18.74 -0.25 -11.33
C ARG A 145 -18.26 -0.51 -9.90
N TRP A 146 -17.79 0.52 -9.23
CA TRP A 146 -17.25 0.45 -7.86
C TRP A 146 -18.36 0.69 -6.83
N ALA A 147 -19.39 -0.17 -6.87
CA ALA A 147 -20.46 -0.14 -5.87
C ALA A 147 -19.88 -0.34 -4.45
N PRO A 148 -20.54 0.18 -3.40
CA PRO A 148 -20.04 0.05 -2.03
C PRO A 148 -19.70 -1.38 -1.62
N VAL A 149 -20.49 -2.36 -2.05
CA VAL A 149 -20.23 -3.78 -1.76
C VAL A 149 -18.91 -4.25 -2.37
N VAL A 150 -18.58 -3.84 -3.60
CA VAL A 150 -17.31 -4.18 -4.25
C VAL A 150 -16.13 -3.56 -3.49
N THR A 151 -16.28 -2.33 -3.05
CA THR A 151 -15.27 -1.63 -2.24
C THR A 151 -15.00 -2.36 -0.92
N TRP A 152 -16.04 -2.73 -0.18
CA TRP A 152 -15.87 -3.46 1.08
C TRP A 152 -15.28 -4.86 0.89
N ILE A 153 -15.65 -5.56 -0.18
CA ILE A 153 -15.05 -6.86 -0.52
C ILE A 153 -13.56 -6.67 -0.84
N ALA A 154 -13.20 -5.69 -1.66
CA ALA A 154 -11.81 -5.43 -2.02
C ALA A 154 -10.97 -5.08 -0.79
N LEU A 155 -11.47 -4.20 0.09
CA LEU A 155 -10.80 -3.86 1.35
C LEU A 155 -10.64 -5.09 2.26
N GLY A 156 -11.68 -5.90 2.39
CA GLY A 156 -11.64 -7.15 3.16
C GLY A 156 -10.58 -8.13 2.62
N VAL A 157 -10.53 -8.30 1.30
CA VAL A 157 -9.51 -9.15 0.64
C VAL A 157 -8.11 -8.60 0.87
N GLY A 158 -7.91 -7.29 0.76
CA GLY A 158 -6.62 -6.64 1.04
C GLY A 158 -6.16 -6.86 2.48
N ILE A 159 -7.04 -6.64 3.46
CA ILE A 159 -6.74 -6.82 4.88
C ILE A 159 -6.43 -8.30 5.19
N VAL A 160 -7.31 -9.22 4.80
CA VAL A 160 -7.13 -10.65 5.04
C VAL A 160 -5.87 -11.16 4.32
N GLY A 161 -5.64 -10.74 3.08
CA GLY A 161 -4.44 -11.10 2.32
C GLY A 161 -3.15 -10.62 3.00
N GLY A 162 -3.13 -9.38 3.50
CA GLY A 162 -1.99 -8.83 4.25
C GLY A 162 -1.73 -9.59 5.55
N LEU A 163 -2.78 -9.84 6.35
CA LEU A 163 -2.67 -10.60 7.60
C LEU A 163 -2.19 -12.03 7.36
N THR A 164 -2.76 -12.72 6.37
CA THR A 164 -2.37 -14.09 6.00
C THR A 164 -0.91 -14.14 5.58
N ASN A 165 -0.48 -13.20 4.72
CA ASN A 165 0.91 -13.14 4.27
C ASN A 165 1.88 -12.88 5.42
N ALA A 166 1.54 -12.00 6.36
CA ALA A 166 2.34 -11.78 7.56
C ALA A 166 2.39 -13.01 8.48
N ALA A 167 1.32 -13.81 8.53
CA ALA A 167 1.23 -14.98 9.39
C ALA A 167 2.02 -16.20 8.87
N ILE A 168 2.15 -16.37 7.55
CA ILE A 168 2.86 -17.52 6.95
C ILE A 168 4.39 -17.45 7.07
N ARG A 169 4.95 -16.33 7.55
CA ARG A 169 6.39 -16.23 7.80
C ARG A 169 6.83 -17.27 8.82
N ARG A 170 7.94 -17.94 8.55
CA ARG A 170 8.57 -18.83 9.53
C ARG A 170 9.20 -17.96 10.62
N ARG A 171 8.78 -18.12 11.87
CA ARG A 171 9.51 -17.52 12.99
C ARG A 171 10.90 -18.12 12.96
N SER A 172 11.94 -17.30 12.84
CA SER A 172 13.32 -17.79 13.04
C SER A 172 13.38 -18.50 14.37
N ALA A 173 13.76 -19.78 14.37
CA ALA A 173 14.06 -20.44 15.61
C ALA A 173 15.20 -19.63 16.25
N THR A 174 14.95 -19.06 17.42
CA THR A 174 16.01 -18.48 18.26
C THR A 174 17.03 -19.60 18.44
N PRO A 175 18.34 -19.39 18.13
CA PRO A 175 19.34 -20.41 18.48
C PRO A 175 19.17 -20.67 19.97
N ALA A 176 18.89 -21.92 20.34
CA ALA A 176 18.90 -22.32 21.72
C ALA A 176 20.28 -21.95 22.25
N GLY A 177 20.34 -21.03 23.21
CA GLY A 177 21.57 -20.56 23.81
C GLY A 177 22.33 -21.74 24.33
N GLY A 178 23.56 -21.91 23.83
CA GLY A 178 24.59 -22.72 24.46
C GLY A 178 25.36 -21.84 25.44
#